data_3e6f736d0fb7c9a020129950fad86b15
#
_entry.id   3e6f736d0fb7c9a020129950fad86b15
#
_cell.length_a   1.000
_cell.length_b   1.000
_cell.length_c   1.000
_cell.angle_alpha   90.00
_cell.angle_beta   90.00
_cell.angle_gamma   90.00
#
_symmetry.space_group_name_H-M   'P 1'
#
loop_
_entity.id
_entity.type
_entity.pdbx_description
1 polymer ?
#
loop_
_entity_poly.entity_id
_entity_poly.type
_entity_poly.pdbx_seq_one_letter_code
_entity_poly.pdbx_strand_id
1 'polypeptide(L)'
;MNKIILLGCTALLGACSSTKTVETLTNVPPNSIVDKKVYEYKAQAVVDQIEVMPEWFLKPPTSETSIYSVGTAVSPDLQLTVDIAVLNAKTTLADRINGRVRSQTKTFIAKIGSEETDTSILSEVEKATKNIISDVDVAGYKVSESSVVANGTQYRAYVLF
;
A
#
# COMPACT_ATOMS: atom_id res chain seq x y z
N MET A 1 -8.67 -14.25 -81.78
CA MET A 1 -9.55 -13.21 -82.37
C MET A 1 -10.20 -12.47 -81.17
N ASN A 2 -10.03 -11.18 -81.17
CA ASN A 2 -10.75 -10.12 -80.37
C ASN A 2 -10.63 -10.18 -78.83
N LYS A 3 -9.81 -9.32 -78.26
CA LYS A 3 -9.95 -7.90 -77.91
C LYS A 3 -11.29 -7.58 -77.22
N ILE A 4 -11.23 -7.12 -76.00
CA ILE A 4 -11.74 -5.80 -75.61
C ILE A 4 -11.15 -5.42 -74.25
N ILE A 5 -10.53 -4.25 -74.27
CA ILE A 5 -10.05 -3.47 -73.13
C ILE A 5 -11.25 -2.78 -72.47
N LEU A 6 -11.34 -2.75 -71.15
CA LEU A 6 -12.06 -1.68 -70.46
C LEU A 6 -11.31 -1.22 -69.23
N LEU A 7 -10.85 0.01 -69.31
CA LEU A 7 -10.34 0.83 -68.21
C LEU A 7 -11.46 1.09 -67.22
N GLY A 8 -11.16 0.90 -65.98
CA GLY A 8 -12.02 1.39 -64.87
C GLY A 8 -11.15 1.94 -63.75
N CYS A 9 -11.02 3.22 -63.75
CA CYS A 9 -10.38 4.05 -62.73
C CYS A 9 -11.29 4.13 -61.52
N THR A 10 -10.87 3.69 -60.35
CA THR A 10 -11.56 4.05 -59.10
C THR A 10 -10.60 4.36 -57.99
N ALA A 11 -10.93 5.47 -57.35
CA ALA A 11 -10.23 6.31 -56.41
C ALA A 11 -9.68 5.64 -55.19
N LEU A 12 -8.46 6.08 -54.85
CA LEU A 12 -7.83 5.97 -53.52
C LEU A 12 -8.60 6.77 -52.50
N LEU A 13 -9.19 6.10 -51.52
CA LEU A 13 -9.55 6.71 -50.25
C LEU A 13 -8.66 6.11 -49.17
N GLY A 14 -7.61 6.86 -48.84
CA GLY A 14 -6.75 6.57 -47.73
C GLY A 14 -7.48 6.80 -46.42
N ALA A 15 -7.85 5.74 -45.73
CA ALA A 15 -8.24 5.80 -44.34
C ALA A 15 -6.99 5.51 -43.50
N CYS A 16 -6.33 6.55 -42.99
CA CYS A 16 -5.37 6.45 -41.90
C CYS A 16 -6.11 6.03 -40.63
N SER A 17 -6.21 4.77 -40.40
CA SER A 17 -6.58 4.21 -39.12
C SER A 17 -5.30 4.08 -38.27
N SER A 18 -5.02 5.10 -37.46
CA SER A 18 -3.96 5.03 -36.43
C SER A 18 -4.46 4.18 -35.28
N THR A 19 -4.41 2.88 -35.42
CA THR A 19 -4.54 1.95 -34.29
C THR A 19 -3.26 2.06 -33.47
N LYS A 20 -3.32 2.81 -32.36
CA LYS A 20 -2.38 2.64 -31.25
C LYS A 20 -2.54 1.22 -30.72
N THR A 21 -1.70 0.33 -31.19
CA THR A 21 -1.47 -0.96 -30.54
C THR A 21 -0.94 -0.67 -29.16
N VAL A 22 -1.78 -0.85 -28.14
CA VAL A 22 -1.32 -0.99 -26.77
C VAL A 22 -0.49 -2.28 -26.80
N GLU A 23 0.83 -2.13 -26.77
CA GLU A 23 1.72 -3.25 -26.51
C GLU A 23 1.36 -3.79 -25.13
N THR A 24 0.61 -4.87 -25.12
CA THR A 24 0.50 -5.72 -23.96
C THR A 24 1.92 -6.13 -23.61
N LEU A 25 2.43 -5.66 -22.47
CA LEU A 25 3.65 -6.16 -21.88
C LEU A 25 3.42 -7.63 -21.56
N THR A 26 3.53 -8.46 -22.57
CA THR A 26 3.62 -9.90 -22.42
C THR A 26 4.89 -10.13 -21.63
N ASN A 27 4.74 -10.77 -20.49
CA ASN A 27 5.79 -11.27 -19.63
C ASN A 27 6.63 -12.27 -20.44
N VAL A 28 7.58 -11.75 -21.25
CA VAL A 28 8.48 -12.57 -22.04
C VAL A 28 9.40 -13.26 -21.05
N PRO A 29 9.38 -14.58 -20.92
CA PRO A 29 10.31 -15.28 -20.06
C PRO A 29 11.74 -14.95 -20.51
N PRO A 30 12.66 -14.75 -19.58
CA PRO A 30 14.05 -14.40 -19.87
C PRO A 30 14.66 -15.42 -20.83
N ASN A 31 15.03 -14.98 -22.01
CA ASN A 31 15.46 -15.85 -23.11
C ASN A 31 16.98 -16.12 -23.10
N SER A 32 17.71 -15.56 -22.12
CA SER A 32 19.14 -15.80 -21.92
C SER A 32 19.41 -16.56 -20.62
N ILE A 33 20.49 -17.35 -20.60
CA ILE A 33 20.94 -18.06 -19.38
C ILE A 33 21.23 -17.07 -18.23
N VAL A 34 21.70 -15.87 -18.57
CA VAL A 34 22.00 -14.80 -17.61
C VAL A 34 20.70 -14.27 -17.00
N ASP A 35 19.70 -14.00 -17.82
CA ASP A 35 18.42 -13.48 -17.35
C ASP A 35 17.69 -14.50 -16.46
N LYS A 36 17.78 -15.78 -16.81
CA LYS A 36 17.21 -16.87 -16.02
C LYS A 36 17.87 -16.97 -14.64
N LYS A 37 19.21 -16.92 -14.58
CA LYS A 37 19.94 -16.93 -13.29
C LYS A 37 19.63 -15.72 -12.44
N VAL A 38 19.52 -14.53 -13.01
CA VAL A 38 19.13 -13.32 -12.30
C VAL A 38 17.71 -13.43 -11.76
N TYR A 39 16.80 -13.99 -12.53
CA TYR A 39 15.42 -14.24 -12.08
C TYR A 39 15.39 -15.24 -10.91
N GLU A 40 16.06 -16.36 -11.03
CA GLU A 40 16.15 -17.39 -9.98
C GLU A 40 16.75 -16.81 -8.69
N TYR A 41 17.83 -16.03 -8.79
CA TYR A 41 18.44 -15.35 -7.66
C TYR A 41 17.45 -14.39 -6.97
N LYS A 42 16.72 -13.57 -7.75
CA LYS A 42 15.73 -12.64 -7.20
C LYS A 42 14.57 -13.37 -6.56
N ALA A 43 14.11 -14.46 -7.16
CA ALA A 43 13.02 -15.27 -6.62
C ALA A 43 13.44 -15.91 -5.28
N GLN A 44 14.65 -16.46 -5.20
CA GLN A 44 15.17 -17.01 -3.96
C GLN A 44 15.31 -15.94 -2.87
N ALA A 45 15.83 -14.77 -3.21
CA ALA A 45 15.95 -13.65 -2.26
C ALA A 45 14.58 -13.21 -1.68
N VAL A 46 13.49 -13.35 -2.43
CA VAL A 46 12.13 -13.09 -1.92
C VAL A 46 11.70 -14.19 -0.93
N VAL A 47 11.99 -15.45 -1.24
CA VAL A 47 11.68 -16.57 -0.35
C VAL A 47 12.45 -16.43 0.97
N ASP A 48 13.76 -16.17 0.90
CA ASP A 48 14.61 -15.98 2.07
C ASP A 48 14.10 -14.83 2.97
N GLN A 49 13.57 -13.74 2.36
CA GLN A 49 13.00 -12.63 3.12
C GLN A 49 11.68 -13.00 3.82
N ILE A 50 10.88 -13.86 3.22
CA ILE A 50 9.64 -14.33 3.84
C ILE A 50 9.97 -15.25 5.03
N GLU A 51 10.97 -16.11 4.91
CA GLU A 51 11.37 -17.03 5.97
C GLU A 51 11.91 -16.33 7.23
N VAL A 52 12.64 -15.23 7.05
CA VAL A 52 13.21 -14.46 8.19
C VAL A 52 12.25 -13.41 8.76
N MET A 53 11.06 -13.25 8.15
CA MET A 53 10.08 -12.27 8.59
C MET A 53 9.45 -12.69 9.92
N PRO A 54 9.41 -11.82 10.94
CA PRO A 54 8.78 -12.12 12.21
C PRO A 54 7.28 -12.44 12.05
N GLU A 55 6.80 -13.47 12.74
CA GLU A 55 5.39 -13.88 12.67
C GLU A 55 4.43 -12.75 13.10
N TRP A 56 4.81 -12.00 14.13
CA TRP A 56 4.04 -10.86 14.63
C TRP A 56 3.92 -9.71 13.60
N PHE A 57 4.81 -9.64 12.61
CA PHE A 57 4.71 -8.64 11.54
C PHE A 57 3.58 -8.98 10.56
N LEU A 58 3.41 -10.25 10.22
CA LEU A 58 2.32 -10.73 9.36
C LEU A 58 0.98 -10.79 10.11
N LYS A 59 1.04 -11.19 11.38
CA LYS A 59 -0.13 -11.34 12.24
C LYS A 59 0.07 -10.55 13.54
N PRO A 60 -0.09 -9.20 13.48
CA PRO A 60 0.02 -8.39 14.68
C PRO A 60 -0.97 -8.83 15.76
N PRO A 61 -0.59 -8.76 17.04
CA PRO A 61 -1.50 -9.04 18.13
C PRO A 61 -2.78 -8.21 18.04
N THR A 62 -3.89 -8.77 18.51
CA THR A 62 -5.18 -8.08 18.63
C THR A 62 -5.57 -7.97 20.10
N SER A 63 -6.11 -6.82 20.49
CA SER A 63 -6.58 -6.58 21.87
C SER A 63 -7.78 -5.64 21.84
N GLU A 64 -8.66 -5.78 22.80
CA GLU A 64 -9.79 -4.86 23.01
C GLU A 64 -9.34 -3.51 23.59
N THR A 65 -8.26 -3.54 24.38
CA THR A 65 -7.76 -2.38 25.14
C THR A 65 -6.52 -1.72 24.52
N SER A 66 -5.88 -2.39 23.54
CA SER A 66 -4.64 -1.90 22.94
C SER A 66 -4.76 -1.87 21.42
N ILE A 67 -4.04 -0.94 20.80
CA ILE A 67 -3.92 -0.83 19.35
C ILE A 67 -2.47 -1.12 19.00
N TYR A 68 -2.25 -2.12 18.15
CA TYR A 68 -0.93 -2.45 17.66
C TYR A 68 -0.73 -1.94 16.25
N SER A 69 0.50 -1.62 15.90
CA SER A 69 0.89 -1.26 14.53
C SER A 69 2.27 -1.82 14.22
N VAL A 70 2.51 -2.08 12.96
CA VAL A 70 3.80 -2.57 12.48
C VAL A 70 4.39 -1.62 11.46
N GLY A 71 5.71 -1.54 11.44
CA GLY A 71 6.46 -0.79 10.45
C GLY A 71 7.71 -1.56 10.01
N THR A 72 8.14 -1.33 8.79
CA THR A 72 9.37 -1.91 8.24
C THR A 72 10.08 -0.89 7.37
N ALA A 73 11.39 -1.05 7.26
CA ALA A 73 12.22 -0.26 6.35
C ALA A 73 13.43 -1.07 5.89
N VAL A 74 14.05 -0.62 4.81
CA VAL A 74 15.30 -1.17 4.28
C VAL A 74 16.24 -0.02 3.98
N SER A 75 17.49 -0.13 4.45
CA SER A 75 18.54 0.87 4.21
C SER A 75 19.93 0.22 4.35
N PRO A 76 20.98 0.77 3.75
CA PRO A 76 22.36 0.34 3.99
C PRO A 76 22.89 0.76 5.36
N ASP A 77 22.22 1.67 6.06
CA ASP A 77 22.57 2.12 7.41
C ASP A 77 21.60 1.51 8.43
N LEU A 78 22.12 0.86 9.45
CA LEU A 78 21.34 0.17 10.48
C LEU A 78 20.46 1.12 11.28
N GLN A 79 21.05 2.23 11.76
CA GLN A 79 20.31 3.18 12.61
C GLN A 79 19.18 3.82 11.82
N LEU A 80 19.48 4.28 10.61
CA LEU A 80 18.48 4.86 9.71
C LEU A 80 17.35 3.87 9.40
N THR A 81 17.68 2.58 9.20
CA THR A 81 16.67 1.53 8.95
C THR A 81 15.72 1.41 10.12
N VAL A 82 16.23 1.36 11.34
CA VAL A 82 15.39 1.27 12.55
C VAL A 82 14.54 2.52 12.72
N ASP A 83 15.09 3.71 12.54
CA ASP A 83 14.39 4.97 12.70
C ASP A 83 13.24 5.11 11.68
N ILE A 84 13.46 4.74 10.43
CA ILE A 84 12.41 4.74 9.40
C ILE A 84 11.33 3.68 9.72
N ALA A 85 11.69 2.48 10.17
CA ALA A 85 10.72 1.45 10.55
C ALA A 85 9.85 1.92 11.72
N VAL A 86 10.44 2.56 12.72
CA VAL A 86 9.74 3.21 13.85
C VAL A 86 8.79 4.29 13.34
N LEU A 87 9.23 5.17 12.45
CA LEU A 87 8.39 6.22 11.89
C LEU A 87 7.20 5.64 11.12
N ASN A 88 7.41 4.61 10.32
CA ASN A 88 6.35 3.92 9.57
C ASN A 88 5.33 3.27 10.51
N ALA A 89 5.79 2.62 11.59
CA ALA A 89 4.90 2.05 12.59
C ALA A 89 4.07 3.14 13.30
N LYS A 90 4.68 4.29 13.67
CA LYS A 90 3.98 5.44 14.26
C LYS A 90 2.89 5.99 13.34
N THR A 91 3.21 6.18 12.06
CA THR A 91 2.23 6.66 11.07
C THR A 91 1.04 5.70 10.95
N THR A 92 1.32 4.40 10.87
CA THR A 92 0.28 3.37 10.85
C THR A 92 -0.56 3.37 12.13
N LEU A 93 0.07 3.59 13.30
CA LEU A 93 -0.64 3.69 14.57
C LEU A 93 -1.59 4.89 14.59
N ALA A 94 -1.11 6.07 14.17
CA ALA A 94 -1.92 7.28 14.09
C ALA A 94 -3.13 7.08 13.18
N ASP A 95 -2.96 6.46 12.01
CA ASP A 95 -4.06 6.15 11.09
C ASP A 95 -5.09 5.19 11.70
N ARG A 96 -4.64 4.17 12.44
CA ARG A 96 -5.54 3.23 13.12
C ARG A 96 -6.34 3.91 14.24
N ILE A 97 -5.71 4.77 15.02
CA ILE A 97 -6.39 5.56 16.06
C ILE A 97 -7.44 6.48 15.42
N ASN A 98 -7.07 7.21 14.38
CA ASN A 98 -7.97 8.07 13.64
C ASN A 98 -9.18 7.32 13.06
N GLY A 99 -8.93 6.15 12.46
CA GLY A 99 -9.99 5.28 11.94
C GLY A 99 -10.96 4.82 13.02
N ARG A 100 -10.44 4.46 14.21
CA ARG A 100 -11.26 4.02 15.36
C ARG A 100 -12.11 5.15 15.90
N VAL A 101 -11.53 6.34 16.09
CA VAL A 101 -12.26 7.54 16.56
C VAL A 101 -13.37 7.90 15.58
N ARG A 102 -13.10 7.95 14.28
CA ARG A 102 -14.12 8.22 13.25
C ARG A 102 -15.27 7.21 13.26
N SER A 103 -14.95 5.93 13.42
CA SER A 103 -15.97 4.87 13.49
C SER A 103 -16.86 5.00 14.71
N GLN A 104 -16.28 5.25 15.90
CA GLN A 104 -17.03 5.46 17.13
C GLN A 104 -17.93 6.68 17.05
N THR A 105 -17.42 7.78 16.50
CA THR A 105 -18.21 9.01 16.30
C THR A 105 -19.40 8.78 15.39
N LYS A 106 -19.21 8.09 14.26
CA LYS A 106 -20.33 7.76 13.35
C LYS A 106 -21.39 6.90 14.05
N THR A 107 -20.97 5.93 14.85
CA THR A 107 -21.90 5.09 15.63
C THR A 107 -22.65 5.90 16.68
N PHE A 108 -21.98 6.83 17.34
CA PHE A 108 -22.57 7.72 18.32
C PHE A 108 -23.62 8.64 17.67
N ILE A 109 -23.26 9.31 16.57
CA ILE A 109 -24.18 10.17 15.81
C ILE A 109 -25.40 9.39 15.32
N ALA A 110 -25.20 8.16 14.82
CA ALA A 110 -26.31 7.32 14.36
C ALA A 110 -27.26 6.91 15.48
N LYS A 111 -26.77 6.72 16.72
CA LYS A 111 -27.61 6.43 17.88
C LYS A 111 -28.41 7.64 18.36
N ILE A 112 -27.81 8.84 18.33
CA ILE A 112 -28.47 10.08 18.75
C ILE A 112 -29.47 10.54 17.68
N GLY A 113 -29.14 10.41 16.38
CA GLY A 113 -29.97 10.88 15.27
C GLY A 113 -31.27 10.09 15.07
N SER A 114 -31.53 9.04 15.86
CA SER A 114 -32.80 8.31 15.85
C SER A 114 -33.88 8.93 16.74
N GLU A 115 -33.51 9.88 17.58
CA GLU A 115 -34.41 10.66 18.43
C GLU A 115 -34.23 12.15 18.06
N GLU A 116 -35.30 12.96 18.06
CA GLU A 116 -35.29 14.40 17.68
C GLU A 116 -34.16 15.18 18.36
N THR A 117 -32.99 15.15 17.78
CA THR A 117 -31.79 15.74 18.39
C THR A 117 -31.44 17.05 17.69
N ASP A 118 -31.20 18.06 18.48
CA ASP A 118 -30.78 19.39 18.07
C ASP A 118 -29.53 19.31 17.15
N THR A 119 -29.65 19.82 15.93
CA THR A 119 -28.58 19.89 14.93
C THR A 119 -27.32 20.58 15.43
N SER A 120 -27.44 21.40 16.48
CA SER A 120 -26.31 22.06 17.15
C SER A 120 -25.38 21.05 17.84
N ILE A 121 -25.92 20.05 18.53
CA ILE A 121 -25.14 19.00 19.22
C ILE A 121 -24.37 18.14 18.23
N LEU A 122 -25.00 17.77 17.10
CA LEU A 122 -24.34 17.01 16.03
C LEU A 122 -23.16 17.79 15.45
N SER A 123 -23.32 19.09 15.24
CA SER A 123 -22.26 19.97 14.74
C SER A 123 -21.07 20.08 15.72
N GLU A 124 -21.35 20.16 17.02
CA GLU A 124 -20.31 20.20 18.06
C GLU A 124 -19.53 18.87 18.15
N VAL A 125 -20.23 17.75 18.11
CA VAL A 125 -19.60 16.40 18.08
C VAL A 125 -18.71 16.22 16.85
N GLU A 126 -19.16 16.65 15.68
CA GLU A 126 -18.33 16.62 14.47
C GLU A 126 -17.07 17.50 14.58
N LYS A 127 -17.20 18.71 15.12
CA LYS A 127 -16.06 19.61 15.34
C LYS A 127 -15.06 19.03 16.34
N ALA A 128 -15.55 18.53 17.48
CA ALA A 128 -14.71 17.88 18.48
C ALA A 128 -13.97 16.66 17.89
N THR A 129 -14.66 15.83 17.11
CA THR A 129 -14.06 14.67 16.44
C THR A 129 -12.98 15.09 15.44
N LYS A 130 -13.23 16.11 14.63
CA LYS A 130 -12.23 16.63 13.67
C LYS A 130 -10.99 17.14 14.39
N ASN A 131 -11.16 17.84 15.52
CA ASN A 131 -10.04 18.34 16.32
C ASN A 131 -9.22 17.19 16.95
N ILE A 132 -9.87 16.18 17.51
CA ILE A 132 -9.20 14.99 18.06
C ILE A 132 -8.40 14.26 16.98
N ILE A 133 -8.95 14.13 15.77
CA ILE A 133 -8.31 13.44 14.65
C ILE A 133 -7.13 14.23 14.10
N SER A 134 -7.19 15.57 14.08
CA SER A 134 -6.11 16.40 13.54
C SER A 134 -4.90 16.50 14.49
N ASP A 135 -5.09 16.23 15.75
CA ASP A 135 -4.06 16.35 16.80
C ASP A 135 -3.88 15.02 17.56
N VAL A 136 -3.75 13.92 16.81
CA VAL A 136 -3.45 12.62 17.41
C VAL A 136 -2.02 12.64 17.94
N ASP A 137 -1.90 12.93 19.23
CA ASP A 137 -0.66 12.70 19.95
C ASP A 137 -0.47 11.19 20.17
N VAL A 138 0.53 10.63 19.51
CA VAL A 138 0.98 9.24 19.73
C VAL A 138 2.01 9.17 20.88
N ALA A 139 1.99 10.14 21.82
CA ALA A 139 2.77 10.06 23.04
C ALA A 139 2.34 8.86 23.87
N GLY A 140 3.30 8.22 24.54
CA GLY A 140 3.04 7.05 25.39
C GLY A 140 3.02 5.70 24.65
N TYR A 141 3.26 5.67 23.35
CA TYR A 141 3.50 4.40 22.64
C TYR A 141 4.81 3.75 23.11
N LYS A 142 4.84 2.45 23.09
CA LYS A 142 6.03 1.66 23.44
C LYS A 142 6.33 0.66 22.33
N VAL A 143 7.60 0.56 21.94
CA VAL A 143 8.07 -0.53 21.10
C VAL A 143 7.85 -1.83 21.87
N SER A 144 7.02 -2.71 21.34
CA SER A 144 6.75 -4.02 21.91
C SER A 144 7.80 -5.02 21.46
N GLU A 145 8.07 -5.05 20.16
CA GLU A 145 9.06 -5.92 19.57
C GLU A 145 9.78 -5.24 18.41
N SER A 146 11.03 -5.64 18.18
CA SER A 146 11.82 -5.23 17.04
C SER A 146 12.72 -6.36 16.57
N SER A 147 12.92 -6.44 15.25
CA SER A 147 13.80 -7.42 14.62
C SER A 147 14.55 -6.76 13.48
N VAL A 148 15.84 -7.08 13.35
CA VAL A 148 16.66 -6.62 12.22
C VAL A 148 17.27 -7.84 11.55
N VAL A 149 17.16 -7.90 10.22
CA VAL A 149 17.66 -8.99 9.40
C VAL A 149 18.46 -8.45 8.22
N ALA A 150 19.34 -9.27 7.67
CA ALA A 150 20.05 -8.96 6.44
C ALA A 150 19.08 -8.97 5.24
N ASN A 151 19.26 -8.02 4.32
CA ASN A 151 18.55 -7.93 3.06
C ASN A 151 19.54 -7.66 1.93
N GLY A 152 20.21 -8.71 1.46
CA GLY A 152 21.36 -8.58 0.57
C GLY A 152 22.50 -7.80 1.26
N THR A 153 22.85 -6.63 0.72
CA THR A 153 23.86 -5.72 1.28
C THR A 153 23.27 -4.63 2.17
N GLN A 154 22.01 -4.74 2.53
CA GLN A 154 21.29 -3.76 3.33
C GLN A 154 20.74 -4.41 4.60
N TYR A 155 20.28 -3.58 5.53
CA TYR A 155 19.53 -3.99 6.71
C TYR A 155 18.03 -3.84 6.46
N ARG A 156 17.25 -4.79 6.96
CA ARG A 156 15.78 -4.65 7.05
C ARG A 156 15.41 -4.69 8.52
N ALA A 157 14.65 -3.68 8.96
CA ALA A 157 14.09 -3.64 10.30
C ALA A 157 12.57 -3.86 10.26
N TYR A 158 12.08 -4.56 11.27
CA TYR A 158 10.66 -4.73 11.59
C TYR A 158 10.43 -4.22 13.00
N VAL A 159 9.35 -3.48 13.21
CA VAL A 159 9.00 -2.90 14.51
C VAL A 159 7.52 -3.11 14.77
N LEU A 160 7.17 -3.49 16.01
CA LEU A 160 5.82 -3.59 16.54
C LEU A 160 5.65 -2.58 17.68
N PHE A 161 4.61 -1.78 17.59
CA PHE A 161 4.08 -0.91 18.65
C PHE A 161 2.79 -1.45 19.21
#